data_e0d26515b4e1ddbd32228db89434cc6b
#
_entry.id   e0d26515b4e1ddbd32228db89434cc6b
#
_cell.length_a   1.000
_cell.length_b   1.000
_cell.length_c   1.000
_cell.angle_alpha   90.00
_cell.angle_beta   90.00
_cell.angle_gamma   90.00
#
_symmetry.space_group_name_H-M   'P 1'
#
loop_
_entity.id
_entity.type
_entity.pdbx_description
1 polymer ?
#
loop_
_entity_poly.entity_id
_entity_poly.type
_entity_poly.pdbx_seq_one_letter_code
_entity_poly.pdbx_strand_id
1 'polypeptide(L)'
;MKTFQPAIKWSGSKRSQASNIVSFFPREIDTYYEPFCGGCSVLRAIFNTDIKVNNFICSDINITLISLWQMIKTNPKLVVAEYKKLWEQLNAIADIEGQKRFYEKIREKFNKEKNPLDFMFLDRTCFNGLIRYNKNGEFNSPFHINRGGIKPNTLEKI
;
A
#
# COMPACT_ATOMS: atom_id res chain seq x y z
N MET A 1 7.99 9.61 18.97
CA MET A 1 7.07 9.40 17.83
C MET A 1 6.99 7.92 17.48
N LYS A 2 5.81 7.32 17.50
CA LYS A 2 5.66 5.94 17.04
C LYS A 2 5.84 5.90 15.53
N THR A 3 6.91 5.29 15.04
CA THR A 3 7.13 5.07 13.60
C THR A 3 6.21 3.96 13.13
N PHE A 4 5.02 4.31 12.67
CA PHE A 4 4.13 3.33 12.06
C PHE A 4 4.66 2.88 10.70
N GLN A 5 4.62 1.60 10.44
CA GLN A 5 4.92 1.09 9.09
C GLN A 5 3.79 1.49 8.13
N PRO A 6 4.09 1.85 6.87
CA PRO A 6 3.03 2.20 5.92
C PRO A 6 2.20 0.96 5.55
N ALA A 7 0.89 1.12 5.38
CA ALA A 7 0.02 0.07 4.87
C ALA A 7 0.42 -0.33 3.44
N ILE A 8 0.71 0.64 2.61
CA ILE A 8 1.14 0.48 1.21
C ILE A 8 2.59 0.95 1.09
N LYS A 9 3.44 0.15 0.42
CA LYS A 9 4.78 0.56 0.02
C LYS A 9 4.69 1.34 -1.28
N TRP A 10 5.17 2.56 -1.29
CA TRP A 10 5.10 3.41 -2.47
C TRP A 10 6.44 4.07 -2.76
N SER A 11 6.95 3.87 -3.99
CA SER A 11 8.17 4.54 -4.45
C SER A 11 8.00 6.05 -4.43
N GLY A 12 9.01 6.77 -3.96
CA GLY A 12 8.95 8.23 -3.83
C GLY A 12 8.11 8.72 -2.66
N SER A 13 7.64 7.83 -1.78
CA SER A 13 6.92 8.20 -0.56
C SER A 13 7.71 9.24 0.26
N LYS A 14 7.05 10.32 0.69
CA LYS A 14 7.65 11.40 1.51
C LYS A 14 7.75 11.05 3.00
N ARG A 15 7.77 9.76 3.34
CA ARG A 15 7.73 9.29 4.73
C ARG A 15 8.81 9.92 5.62
N SER A 16 10.06 10.04 5.15
CA SER A 16 11.16 10.64 5.90
C SER A 16 11.05 12.16 6.05
N GLN A 17 10.30 12.80 5.17
CA GLN A 17 10.11 14.25 5.14
C GLN A 17 8.75 14.71 5.68
N ALA A 18 7.81 13.78 5.84
CA ALA A 18 6.41 14.08 6.13
C ALA A 18 6.23 14.95 7.39
N SER A 19 6.93 14.64 8.48
CA SER A 19 6.86 15.42 9.71
C SER A 19 7.39 16.86 9.51
N ASN A 20 8.47 17.01 8.73
CA ASN A 20 9.01 18.32 8.41
C ASN A 20 8.07 19.12 7.50
N ILE A 21 7.46 18.47 6.50
CA ILE A 21 6.45 19.11 5.64
C ILE A 21 5.28 19.64 6.49
N VAL A 22 4.74 18.79 7.36
CA VAL A 22 3.58 19.13 8.19
C VAL A 22 3.90 20.23 9.22
N SER A 23 5.15 20.39 9.65
CA SER A 23 5.54 21.46 10.57
C SER A 23 5.35 22.88 9.99
N PHE A 24 5.23 23.02 8.68
CA PHE A 24 4.93 24.29 8.01
C PHE A 24 3.43 24.54 7.81
N PHE A 25 2.57 23.61 8.20
CA PHE A 25 1.13 23.75 8.02
C PHE A 25 0.51 24.65 9.09
N PRO A 26 -0.54 25.41 8.75
CA PRO A 26 -1.30 26.15 9.75
C PRO A 26 -2.00 25.18 10.72
N ARG A 27 -2.35 25.66 11.90
CA ARG A 27 -3.03 24.84 12.91
C ARG A 27 -4.47 24.48 12.54
N GLU A 28 -5.09 25.26 11.67
CA GLU A 28 -6.45 25.04 11.19
C GLU A 28 -6.44 25.10 9.67
N ILE A 29 -6.98 24.07 9.03
CA ILE A 29 -7.06 23.88 7.58
C ILE A 29 -8.51 23.54 7.27
N ASP A 30 -9.14 24.30 6.37
CA ASP A 30 -10.48 23.94 5.92
C ASP A 30 -10.44 22.71 5.04
N THR A 31 -9.64 22.72 3.98
CA THR A 31 -9.52 21.60 3.08
C THR A 31 -8.06 21.29 2.76
N TYR A 32 -7.64 20.05 3.07
CA TYR A 32 -6.33 19.53 2.70
C TYR A 32 -6.41 18.77 1.38
N TYR A 33 -5.54 19.12 0.46
CA TYR A 33 -5.42 18.44 -0.85
C TYR A 33 -4.08 17.73 -0.97
N GLU A 34 -4.11 16.43 -1.33
CA GLU A 34 -2.93 15.63 -1.68
C GLU A 34 -3.14 14.98 -3.07
N PRO A 35 -2.90 15.72 -4.17
CA PRO A 35 -3.25 15.28 -5.53
C PRO A 35 -2.38 14.15 -6.09
N PHE A 36 -1.23 13.86 -5.50
CA PHE A 36 -0.33 12.75 -5.82
C PHE A 36 -0.06 11.94 -4.56
N CYS A 37 -1.12 11.42 -3.94
CA CYS A 37 -1.08 10.92 -2.58
C CYS A 37 -0.20 9.66 -2.40
N GLY A 38 -0.06 8.82 -3.43
CA GLY A 38 0.74 7.61 -3.34
C GLY A 38 0.45 6.80 -2.07
N GLY A 39 1.46 6.64 -1.22
CA GLY A 39 1.35 5.98 0.08
C GLY A 39 0.77 6.85 1.21
N CYS A 40 0.19 8.02 0.92
CA CYS A 40 -0.45 8.95 1.86
C CYS A 40 0.43 9.31 3.08
N SER A 41 1.72 9.55 2.85
CA SER A 41 2.66 9.75 3.95
C SER A 41 2.47 11.10 4.65
N VAL A 42 2.12 12.16 3.91
CA VAL A 42 1.89 13.49 4.47
C VAL A 42 0.54 13.53 5.19
N LEU A 43 -0.52 13.02 4.55
CA LEU A 43 -1.83 12.83 5.21
C LEU A 43 -1.68 12.14 6.57
N ARG A 44 -0.95 11.05 6.59
CA ARG A 44 -0.72 10.28 7.81
C ARG A 44 0.06 11.07 8.86
N ALA A 45 1.02 11.92 8.46
CA ALA A 45 1.75 12.76 9.39
C ALA A 45 0.84 13.82 10.02
N ILE A 46 -0.15 14.35 9.29
CA ILE A 46 -1.17 15.27 9.84
C ILE A 46 -1.91 14.62 11.01
N PHE A 47 -2.34 13.36 10.89
CA PHE A 47 -3.05 12.63 11.96
C PHE A 47 -2.20 12.39 13.23
N ASN A 48 -0.89 12.62 13.18
CA ASN A 48 -0.01 12.57 14.36
C ASN A 48 0.26 13.96 14.96
N THR A 49 -0.50 14.97 14.59
CA THR A 49 -0.41 16.33 15.09
C THR A 49 -1.76 16.82 15.61
N ASP A 50 -1.77 17.99 16.27
CA ASP A 50 -2.98 18.68 16.72
C ASP A 50 -3.58 19.61 15.64
N ILE A 51 -3.15 19.49 14.37
CA ILE A 51 -3.69 20.27 13.26
C ILE A 51 -5.13 19.81 12.99
N LYS A 52 -6.04 20.78 13.01
CA LYS A 52 -7.45 20.55 12.68
C LYS A 52 -7.66 20.69 11.18
N VAL A 53 -8.23 19.67 10.56
CA VAL A 53 -8.59 19.68 9.14
C VAL A 53 -10.05 19.26 8.99
N ASN A 54 -10.85 20.10 8.33
CA ASN A 54 -12.28 19.82 8.13
C ASN A 54 -12.50 18.82 7.01
N ASN A 55 -11.77 18.95 5.89
CA ASN A 55 -11.96 18.13 4.71
C ASN A 55 -10.62 17.61 4.19
N PHE A 56 -10.61 16.34 3.76
CA PHE A 56 -9.44 15.70 3.14
C PHE A 56 -9.80 15.24 1.72
N ILE A 57 -9.04 15.69 0.73
CA ILE A 57 -9.18 15.29 -0.67
C ILE A 57 -7.83 14.76 -1.14
N CYS A 58 -7.74 13.44 -1.30
CA CYS A 58 -6.55 12.74 -1.78
C CYS A 58 -6.85 12.09 -3.12
N SER A 59 -5.94 12.23 -4.07
CA SER A 59 -6.05 11.62 -5.40
C SER A 59 -4.70 11.11 -5.90
N ASP A 60 -4.75 10.18 -6.83
CA ASP A 60 -3.59 9.66 -7.56
C ASP A 60 -4.04 9.19 -8.93
N ILE A 61 -3.14 9.18 -9.91
CA ILE A 61 -3.44 8.68 -11.25
C ILE A 61 -3.65 7.16 -11.25
N ASN A 62 -3.10 6.45 -10.28
CA ASN A 62 -3.25 5.01 -10.15
C ASN A 62 -4.62 4.66 -9.55
N ILE A 63 -5.57 4.31 -10.41
CA ILE A 63 -6.95 3.98 -10.01
C ILE A 63 -6.98 2.81 -9.02
N THR A 64 -6.15 1.77 -9.21
CA THR A 64 -6.11 0.61 -8.31
C THR A 64 -5.61 1.01 -6.92
N LEU A 65 -4.63 1.90 -6.84
CA LEU A 65 -4.15 2.44 -5.57
C LEU A 65 -5.27 3.19 -4.83
N ILE A 66 -6.00 4.06 -5.52
CA ILE A 66 -7.13 4.81 -4.94
C ILE A 66 -8.24 3.86 -4.49
N SER A 67 -8.57 2.86 -5.31
CA SER A 67 -9.56 1.82 -4.93
C SER A 67 -9.12 1.07 -3.68
N LEU A 68 -7.82 0.75 -3.55
CA LEU A 68 -7.27 0.12 -2.33
C LEU A 68 -7.38 1.05 -1.11
N TRP A 69 -7.06 2.34 -1.26
CA TRP A 69 -7.23 3.31 -0.18
C TRP A 69 -8.68 3.46 0.27
N GLN A 70 -9.62 3.46 -0.69
CA GLN A 70 -11.05 3.47 -0.39
C GLN A 70 -11.47 2.21 0.37
N MET A 71 -10.99 1.03 -0.03
CA MET A 71 -11.25 -0.22 0.70
C MET A 71 -10.65 -0.21 2.11
N ILE A 72 -9.43 0.30 2.29
CA ILE A 72 -8.81 0.45 3.61
C ILE A 72 -9.66 1.38 4.49
N LYS A 73 -10.19 2.46 3.94
CA LYS A 73 -11.05 3.41 4.66
C LYS A 73 -12.40 2.79 5.06
N THR A 74 -13.04 2.04 4.17
CA THR A 74 -14.43 1.58 4.35
C THR A 74 -14.51 0.20 4.98
N ASN A 75 -13.58 -0.71 4.66
CA ASN A 75 -13.57 -2.09 5.16
C ASN A 75 -12.14 -2.62 5.37
N PRO A 76 -11.39 -2.06 6.33
CA PRO A 76 -10.00 -2.49 6.59
C PRO A 76 -9.90 -3.97 6.97
N LYS A 77 -10.91 -4.52 7.66
CA LYS A 77 -10.93 -5.93 8.04
C LYS A 77 -10.94 -6.86 6.83
N LEU A 78 -11.68 -6.53 5.78
CA LEU A 78 -11.67 -7.29 4.53
C LEU A 78 -10.29 -7.26 3.87
N VAL A 79 -9.65 -6.08 3.82
CA VAL A 79 -8.31 -5.95 3.23
C VAL A 79 -7.29 -6.82 3.96
N VAL A 80 -7.33 -6.82 5.31
CA VAL A 80 -6.44 -7.66 6.13
C VAL A 80 -6.75 -9.14 5.92
N ALA A 81 -8.02 -9.54 5.89
CA ALA A 81 -8.44 -10.93 5.74
C ALA A 81 -8.00 -11.52 4.39
N GLU A 82 -8.23 -10.80 3.28
CA GLU A 82 -7.83 -11.26 1.96
C GLU A 82 -6.29 -11.26 1.79
N TYR A 83 -5.60 -10.26 2.32
CA TYR A 83 -4.14 -10.28 2.37
C TYR A 83 -3.62 -11.48 3.16
N LYS A 84 -4.18 -11.75 4.34
CA LYS A 84 -3.82 -12.89 5.20
C LYS A 84 -3.99 -14.21 4.46
N LYS A 85 -5.12 -14.41 3.78
CA LYS A 85 -5.40 -15.61 3.00
C LYS A 85 -4.34 -15.87 1.93
N LEU A 86 -4.01 -14.86 1.12
CA LEU A 86 -2.97 -14.97 0.09
C LEU A 86 -1.58 -15.16 0.71
N TRP A 87 -1.29 -14.49 1.81
CA TRP A 87 -0.02 -14.60 2.53
C TRP A 87 0.17 -16.01 3.12
N GLU A 88 -0.87 -16.59 3.71
CA GLU A 88 -0.85 -17.97 4.25
C GLU A 88 -0.65 -18.98 3.14
N GLN A 89 -1.36 -18.85 2.01
CA GLN A 89 -1.17 -19.70 0.83
C GLN A 89 0.26 -19.64 0.29
N LEU A 90 0.83 -18.45 0.17
CA LEU A 90 2.22 -18.29 -0.27
C LEU A 90 3.20 -18.97 0.68
N ASN A 91 3.05 -18.74 1.99
CA ASN A 91 4.00 -19.24 2.99
C ASN A 91 3.80 -20.72 3.36
N ALA A 92 2.70 -21.34 2.95
CA ALA A 92 2.50 -22.80 3.04
C ALA A 92 3.29 -23.57 1.97
N ILE A 93 3.75 -22.89 0.93
CA ILE A 93 4.56 -23.52 -0.13
C ILE A 93 6.02 -23.57 0.33
N ALA A 94 6.56 -24.80 0.43
CA ALA A 94 7.88 -25.04 1.00
C ALA A 94 9.04 -24.57 0.10
N ASP A 95 8.88 -24.68 -1.22
CA ASP A 95 9.94 -24.36 -2.17
C ASP A 95 9.76 -22.96 -2.82
N ILE A 96 10.88 -22.32 -3.10
CA ILE A 96 10.91 -20.97 -3.66
C ILE A 96 10.28 -20.90 -5.06
N GLU A 97 10.47 -21.91 -5.87
CA GLU A 97 9.92 -21.92 -7.23
C GLU A 97 8.39 -22.06 -7.21
N GLY A 98 7.85 -22.82 -6.26
CA GLY A 98 6.41 -22.88 -6.01
C GLY A 98 5.86 -21.53 -5.55
N GLN A 99 6.54 -20.88 -4.62
CA GLN A 99 6.17 -19.53 -4.15
C GLN A 99 6.18 -18.51 -5.31
N LYS A 100 7.19 -18.58 -6.16
CA LYS A 100 7.30 -17.72 -7.35
C LYS A 100 6.15 -17.96 -8.32
N ARG A 101 5.83 -19.22 -8.65
CA ARG A 101 4.68 -19.57 -9.50
C ARG A 101 3.36 -19.07 -8.91
N PHE A 102 3.17 -19.21 -7.59
CA PHE A 102 1.98 -18.68 -6.92
C PHE A 102 1.88 -17.16 -7.07
N TYR A 103 2.97 -16.44 -6.79
CA TYR A 103 3.04 -14.99 -6.97
C TYR A 103 2.73 -14.58 -8.42
N GLU A 104 3.32 -15.25 -9.41
CA GLU A 104 3.10 -14.98 -10.83
C GLU A 104 1.63 -15.19 -11.22
N LYS A 105 0.98 -16.22 -10.71
CA LYS A 105 -0.46 -16.46 -10.90
C LYS A 105 -1.31 -15.29 -10.36
N ILE A 106 -0.99 -14.78 -9.18
CA ILE A 106 -1.71 -13.62 -8.62
C ILE A 106 -1.43 -12.37 -9.45
N ARG A 107 -0.20 -12.19 -9.94
CA ARG A 107 0.18 -11.07 -10.81
C ARG A 107 -0.58 -11.10 -12.14
N GLU A 108 -0.69 -12.26 -12.76
CA GLU A 108 -1.47 -12.43 -14.00
C GLU A 108 -2.94 -12.14 -13.78
N LYS A 109 -3.51 -12.66 -12.70
CA LYS A 109 -4.90 -12.36 -12.30
C LYS A 109 -5.09 -10.86 -12.11
N PHE A 110 -4.21 -10.22 -11.34
CA PHE A 110 -4.23 -8.76 -11.12
C PHE A 110 -4.17 -8.00 -12.45
N ASN A 111 -3.31 -8.40 -13.37
CA ASN A 111 -3.17 -7.72 -14.66
C ASN A 111 -4.45 -7.78 -15.50
N LYS A 112 -5.25 -8.84 -15.37
CA LYS A 112 -6.55 -8.98 -16.03
C LYS A 112 -7.66 -8.23 -15.33
N GLU A 113 -7.76 -8.36 -14.01
CA GLU A 113 -8.91 -7.94 -13.21
C GLU A 113 -8.72 -6.59 -12.52
N LYS A 114 -7.47 -6.14 -12.33
CA LYS A 114 -7.09 -4.93 -11.59
C LYS A 114 -7.66 -4.86 -10.16
N ASN A 115 -7.86 -6.04 -9.53
CA ASN A 115 -8.42 -6.13 -8.19
C ASN A 115 -7.49 -5.48 -7.15
N PRO A 116 -7.94 -4.50 -6.35
CA PRO A 116 -7.11 -3.83 -5.36
C PRO A 116 -6.62 -4.73 -4.22
N LEU A 117 -7.30 -5.83 -3.92
CA LEU A 117 -6.85 -6.80 -2.89
C LEU A 117 -5.67 -7.64 -3.40
N ASP A 118 -5.68 -8.07 -4.66
CA ASP A 118 -4.53 -8.70 -5.30
C ASP A 118 -3.35 -7.71 -5.36
N PHE A 119 -3.63 -6.42 -5.64
CA PHE A 119 -2.61 -5.36 -5.63
C PHE A 119 -1.96 -5.19 -4.25
N MET A 120 -2.73 -5.22 -3.17
CA MET A 120 -2.21 -5.18 -1.80
C MET A 120 -1.21 -6.31 -1.52
N PHE A 121 -1.52 -7.53 -1.98
CA PHE A 121 -0.63 -8.68 -1.86
C PHE A 121 0.65 -8.48 -2.67
N LEU A 122 0.55 -8.05 -3.93
CA LEU A 122 1.68 -7.82 -4.82
C LEU A 122 2.59 -6.70 -4.31
N ASP A 123 2.02 -5.58 -3.82
CA ASP A 123 2.79 -4.50 -3.21
C ASP A 123 3.68 -4.97 -2.05
N ARG A 124 3.15 -5.91 -1.26
CA ARG A 124 3.86 -6.39 -0.06
C ARG A 124 4.82 -7.54 -0.32
N THR A 125 4.70 -8.23 -1.44
CA THR A 125 5.49 -9.43 -1.77
C THR A 125 6.41 -9.23 -2.98
N CYS A 126 6.27 -8.15 -3.74
CA CYS A 126 7.19 -7.85 -4.83
C CYS A 126 8.58 -7.41 -4.36
N PHE A 127 9.55 -7.52 -5.25
CA PHE A 127 10.95 -7.18 -4.99
C PHE A 127 11.09 -5.73 -4.51
N ASN A 128 11.60 -5.56 -3.30
CA ASN A 128 11.80 -4.30 -2.59
C ASN A 128 10.56 -3.40 -2.44
N GLY A 129 9.36 -3.90 -2.75
CA GLY A 129 8.13 -3.09 -2.79
C GLY A 129 8.17 -2.04 -3.91
N LEU A 130 8.91 -2.31 -4.98
CA LEU A 130 9.01 -1.45 -6.15
C LEU A 130 7.90 -1.79 -7.13
N ILE A 131 6.88 -0.96 -7.19
CA ILE A 131 5.78 -1.09 -8.13
C ILE A 131 6.23 -0.59 -9.50
N ARG A 132 6.21 -1.49 -10.49
CA ARG A 132 6.56 -1.20 -11.87
C ARG A 132 5.50 -1.74 -12.81
N TYR A 133 5.28 -1.00 -13.89
CA TYR A 133 4.43 -1.40 -14.99
C TYR A 133 5.24 -1.44 -16.29
N ASN A 134 4.92 -2.36 -17.18
CA ASN A 134 5.49 -2.40 -18.52
C ASN A 134 4.79 -1.36 -19.44
N LYS A 135 5.21 -1.32 -20.70
CA LYS A 135 4.63 -0.39 -21.71
C LYS A 135 3.15 -0.63 -21.98
N ASN A 136 2.65 -1.81 -21.68
CA ASN A 136 1.23 -2.18 -21.82
C ASN A 136 0.39 -1.85 -20.57
N GLY A 137 0.98 -1.21 -19.55
CA GLY A 137 0.30 -0.94 -18.29
C GLY A 137 0.10 -2.16 -17.39
N GLU A 138 0.85 -3.25 -17.62
CA GLU A 138 0.79 -4.44 -16.79
C GLU A 138 1.83 -4.37 -15.67
N PHE A 139 1.41 -4.71 -14.46
CA PHE A 139 2.31 -4.86 -13.31
C PHE A 139 3.35 -5.95 -13.58
N ASN A 140 4.63 -5.61 -13.51
CA ASN A 140 5.72 -6.51 -13.88
C ASN A 140 6.84 -6.65 -12.85
N SER A 141 6.64 -6.18 -11.63
CA SER A 141 7.63 -6.38 -10.56
C SER A 141 7.78 -7.88 -10.23
N PRO A 142 9.00 -8.37 -10.06
CA PRO A 142 9.24 -9.78 -9.71
C PRO A 142 8.92 -10.06 -8.24
N PHE A 143 8.77 -11.34 -7.90
CA PHE A 143 8.65 -11.82 -6.52
C PHE A 143 9.93 -11.55 -5.72
N HIS A 144 9.76 -11.25 -4.43
CA HIS A 144 10.90 -11.09 -3.51
C HIS A 144 11.20 -12.42 -2.80
N ILE A 145 12.17 -13.17 -3.31
CA ILE A 145 12.51 -14.53 -2.84
C ILE A 145 12.89 -14.64 -1.36
N ASN A 146 13.40 -13.57 -0.75
CA ASN A 146 13.85 -13.57 0.65
C ASN A 146 12.85 -12.92 1.62
N ARG A 147 11.66 -12.52 1.16
CA ARG A 147 10.66 -11.84 1.99
C ARG A 147 9.26 -12.27 1.57
N GLY A 148 8.66 -13.13 2.35
CA GLY A 148 7.27 -13.59 2.17
C GLY A 148 6.20 -12.53 2.50
N GLY A 149 6.52 -11.25 2.35
CA GLY A 149 5.61 -10.16 2.69
C GLY A 149 5.62 -9.75 4.17
N ILE A 150 4.74 -8.81 4.54
CA ILE A 150 4.54 -8.41 5.94
C ILE A 150 3.65 -9.44 6.64
N LYS A 151 3.92 -9.75 7.90
CA LYS A 151 3.03 -10.63 8.67
C LYS A 151 1.63 -9.99 8.81
N PRO A 152 0.53 -10.74 8.62
CA PRO A 152 -0.83 -10.20 8.70
C PRO A 152 -1.12 -9.44 9.99
N ASN A 153 -0.70 -9.97 11.15
CA ASN A 153 -0.87 -9.32 12.44
C ASN A 153 -0.15 -7.95 12.55
N THR A 154 0.87 -7.73 11.72
CA THR A 154 1.53 -6.41 11.63
C THR A 154 0.72 -5.46 10.77
N LEU A 155 0.12 -5.98 9.68
CA LEU A 155 -0.76 -5.19 8.82
C LEU A 155 -2.02 -4.73 9.57
N GLU A 156 -2.59 -5.60 10.40
CA GLU A 156 -3.78 -5.30 11.21
C GLU A 156 -3.57 -4.14 12.20
N LYS A 157 -2.32 -3.88 12.60
CA LYS A 157 -1.95 -2.81 13.55
C LYS A 157 -1.65 -1.46 12.87
N ILE A 158 -1.70 -1.42 11.56
CA ILE A 158 -1.41 -0.23 10.76
C ILE A 158 -2.70 0.53 10.47
#